data_1fb4d7d7dd2e4798683c96f793915f51
#
_entry.id   1fb4d7d7dd2e4798683c96f793915f51
#
_cell.length_a   1.000
_cell.length_b   1.000
_cell.length_c   1.000
_cell.angle_alpha   90.00
_cell.angle_beta   90.00
_cell.angle_gamma   90.00
#
_symmetry.space_group_name_H-M   'P 1'
#
loop_
_entity.id
_entity.type
_entity.pdbx_description
1 polymer ?
#
loop_
_entity_poly.entity_id
_entity_poly.type
_entity_poly.pdbx_seq_one_letter_code
_entity_poly.pdbx_strand_id
1 'polypeptide(L)'
;KGEDPADVFKSHILNLIGLLKLMLTNITPEEDAVLDRAISETYASRGITPETQDFTGIAPPLLEDLEAVLMNMEGGRGMAERLYKFTKGTYAGFTNRPTNVDLRNRMIVFSMRDLEEELRPIAMYIILNFIWNLIRAEFKKRIMVIDEAWVMMKYPDSASFLFGLVKRCRKYYLGVTTITQNVEDFLNSPYGKPIITNSSLQLLLKQAPASMEIIAKTFDLSEAEKSLLLEANVGEGLFFAGLKHVAISIKASYFENQIITTNPEELLGE
;
A
#
# COMPACT_ATOMS: atom_id res chain seq x y z
N LYS A 1 -14.15 -12.08 19.74
CA LYS A 1 -15.03 -10.93 19.91
C LYS A 1 -14.91 -10.13 18.65
N GLY A 2 -15.99 -10.00 17.84
CA GLY A 2 -16.01 -9.15 16.64
C GLY A 2 -15.80 -7.68 17.03
N GLU A 3 -15.21 -6.90 16.11
CA GLU A 3 -15.13 -5.43 16.26
C GLU A 3 -16.56 -4.87 16.22
N ASP A 4 -16.80 -3.75 16.89
CA ASP A 4 -18.08 -3.05 16.84
C ASP A 4 -18.36 -2.61 15.38
N PRO A 5 -19.54 -2.91 14.81
CA PRO A 5 -19.89 -2.50 13.45
C PRO A 5 -19.70 -0.99 13.20
N ALA A 6 -20.01 -0.15 14.19
CA ALA A 6 -19.82 1.30 14.11
C ALA A 6 -18.32 1.68 13.99
N ASP A 7 -17.44 1.00 14.73
CA ASP A 7 -15.98 1.22 14.65
C ASP A 7 -15.43 0.74 13.30
N VAL A 8 -15.95 -0.36 12.78
CA VAL A 8 -15.57 -0.88 11.45
C VAL A 8 -15.99 0.11 10.37
N PHE A 9 -17.22 0.61 10.41
CA PHE A 9 -17.73 1.62 9.48
C PHE A 9 -16.90 2.90 9.52
N LYS A 10 -16.64 3.43 10.72
CA LYS A 10 -15.79 4.62 10.93
C LYS A 10 -14.39 4.42 10.36
N SER A 11 -13.78 3.27 10.62
CA SER A 11 -12.46 2.93 10.07
C SER A 11 -12.47 2.88 8.54
N HIS A 12 -13.57 2.37 7.95
CA HIS A 12 -13.75 2.31 6.52
C HIS A 12 -13.86 3.72 5.89
N ILE A 13 -14.64 4.61 6.51
CA ILE A 13 -14.76 6.02 6.06
C ILE A 13 -13.39 6.72 6.11
N LEU A 14 -12.64 6.58 7.21
CA LEU A 14 -11.31 7.19 7.34
C LEU A 14 -10.33 6.70 6.27
N ASN A 15 -10.36 5.40 5.95
CA ASN A 15 -9.54 4.85 4.88
C ASN A 15 -9.96 5.38 3.49
N LEU A 16 -11.27 5.55 3.27
CA LEU A 16 -11.79 6.11 2.03
C LEU A 16 -11.41 7.58 1.87
N ILE A 17 -11.47 8.38 2.94
CA ILE A 17 -10.97 9.76 2.95
C ILE A 17 -9.49 9.80 2.53
N GLY A 18 -8.66 8.93 3.09
CA GLY A 18 -7.24 8.83 2.72
C GLY A 18 -7.05 8.51 1.23
N LEU A 19 -7.83 7.60 0.67
CA LEU A 19 -7.82 7.30 -0.77
C LEU A 19 -8.22 8.52 -1.60
N LEU A 20 -9.31 9.19 -1.22
CA LEU A 20 -9.81 10.35 -1.96
C LEU A 20 -8.84 11.54 -1.88
N LYS A 21 -8.11 11.71 -0.79
CA LYS A 21 -7.02 12.68 -0.69
C LYS A 21 -5.88 12.40 -1.68
N LEU A 22 -5.56 11.13 -1.93
CA LEU A 22 -4.61 10.75 -2.98
C LEU A 22 -5.14 11.08 -4.38
N MET A 23 -6.42 10.82 -4.63
CA MET A 23 -7.06 11.07 -5.93
C MET A 23 -7.23 12.57 -6.23
N LEU A 24 -7.66 13.33 -5.24
CA LEU A 24 -8.02 14.74 -5.39
C LEU A 24 -6.82 15.69 -5.25
N THR A 25 -5.76 15.28 -4.59
CA THR A 25 -4.56 16.07 -4.28
C THR A 25 -4.84 17.47 -3.72
N ASN A 26 -4.00 17.99 -2.85
CA ASN A 26 -4.08 19.37 -2.32
C ASN A 26 -5.48 19.80 -1.82
N ILE A 27 -6.15 18.92 -1.03
CA ILE A 27 -7.43 19.24 -0.38
C ILE A 27 -7.22 20.28 0.73
N THR A 28 -8.03 21.35 0.73
CA THR A 28 -8.04 22.33 1.82
C THR A 28 -8.78 21.78 3.05
N PRO A 29 -8.59 22.36 4.26
CA PRO A 29 -9.34 21.96 5.44
C PRO A 29 -10.86 22.08 5.26
N GLU A 30 -11.33 23.08 4.51
CA GLU A 30 -12.73 23.31 4.20
C GLU A 30 -13.26 22.19 3.29
N GLU A 31 -12.50 21.85 2.23
CA GLU A 31 -12.82 20.73 1.34
C GLU A 31 -12.82 19.38 2.07
N ASP A 32 -11.92 19.17 3.03
CA ASP A 32 -11.88 17.95 3.85
C ASP A 32 -13.17 17.78 4.66
N ALA A 33 -13.68 18.85 5.25
CA ALA A 33 -14.94 18.83 5.97
C ALA A 33 -16.17 18.59 5.06
N VAL A 34 -16.13 19.12 3.83
CA VAL A 34 -17.17 18.87 2.81
C VAL A 34 -17.12 17.41 2.37
N LEU A 35 -15.92 16.88 2.15
CA LEU A 35 -15.70 15.50 1.70
C LEU A 35 -16.21 14.48 2.72
N ASP A 36 -15.96 14.68 4.01
CA ASP A 36 -16.44 13.82 5.09
C ASP A 36 -17.98 13.73 5.11
N ARG A 37 -18.65 14.88 4.98
CA ARG A 37 -20.12 14.92 4.86
C ARG A 37 -20.62 14.27 3.59
N ALA A 38 -19.99 14.54 2.44
CA ALA A 38 -20.38 13.98 1.14
C ALA A 38 -20.30 12.45 1.13
N ILE A 39 -19.25 11.87 1.73
CA ILE A 39 -19.11 10.42 1.88
C ILE A 39 -20.27 9.87 2.70
N SER A 40 -20.56 10.47 3.85
CA SER A 40 -21.63 10.04 4.75
C SER A 40 -22.99 10.09 4.05
N GLU A 41 -23.30 11.16 3.30
CA GLU A 41 -24.53 11.29 2.51
C GLU A 41 -24.59 10.28 1.35
N THR A 42 -23.45 10.00 0.71
CA THR A 42 -23.36 8.99 -0.36
C THR A 42 -23.72 7.60 0.15
N TYR A 43 -23.22 7.19 1.31
CA TYR A 43 -23.61 5.92 1.93
C TYR A 43 -25.06 5.92 2.39
N ALA A 44 -25.51 7.01 3.02
CA ALA A 44 -26.90 7.15 3.45
C ALA A 44 -27.90 7.07 2.30
N SER A 45 -27.57 7.59 1.12
CA SER A 45 -28.39 7.48 -0.10
C SER A 45 -28.65 6.03 -0.55
N ARG A 46 -27.76 5.09 -0.15
CA ARG A 46 -27.89 3.66 -0.37
C ARG A 46 -28.47 2.91 0.84
N GLY A 47 -28.93 3.63 1.87
CA GLY A 47 -29.45 3.04 3.10
C GLY A 47 -28.37 2.49 4.05
N ILE A 48 -27.13 2.91 3.87
CA ILE A 48 -26.00 2.49 4.70
C ILE A 48 -25.67 3.60 5.71
N THR A 49 -25.85 3.31 6.99
CA THR A 49 -25.55 4.22 8.11
C THR A 49 -24.66 3.51 9.16
N PRO A 50 -24.10 4.22 10.14
CA PRO A 50 -23.32 3.59 11.22
C PRO A 50 -24.09 2.50 11.99
N GLU A 51 -25.42 2.56 12.00
CA GLU A 51 -26.30 1.61 12.70
C GLU A 51 -26.66 0.39 11.82
N THR A 52 -26.30 0.41 10.53
CA THR A 52 -26.61 -0.71 9.60
C THR A 52 -25.83 -1.95 9.99
N GLN A 53 -26.55 -3.01 10.37
CA GLN A 53 -25.96 -4.29 10.76
C GLN A 53 -25.98 -5.34 9.64
N ASP A 54 -26.97 -5.25 8.74
CA ASP A 54 -27.11 -6.16 7.61
C ASP A 54 -26.97 -5.40 6.29
N PHE A 55 -25.98 -5.79 5.52
CA PHE A 55 -25.65 -5.24 4.21
C PHE A 55 -26.15 -6.14 3.05
N THR A 56 -26.90 -7.19 3.38
CA THR A 56 -27.40 -8.15 2.39
C THR A 56 -28.34 -7.47 1.40
N GLY A 57 -28.02 -7.58 0.12
CA GLY A 57 -28.83 -6.97 -0.96
C GLY A 57 -28.63 -5.48 -1.17
N ILE A 58 -27.79 -4.82 -0.38
CA ILE A 58 -27.46 -3.41 -0.57
C ILE A 58 -26.27 -3.31 -1.52
N ALA A 59 -26.47 -2.67 -2.69
CA ALA A 59 -25.35 -2.37 -3.58
C ALA A 59 -24.54 -1.20 -2.99
N PRO A 60 -23.20 -1.37 -2.78
CA PRO A 60 -22.37 -0.28 -2.31
C PRO A 60 -22.33 0.86 -3.31
N PRO A 61 -22.21 2.12 -2.86
CA PRO A 61 -22.06 3.25 -3.75
C PRO A 61 -20.75 3.17 -4.55
N LEU A 62 -20.76 3.74 -5.75
CA LEU A 62 -19.58 3.94 -6.58
C LEU A 62 -19.05 5.37 -6.46
N LEU A 63 -17.90 5.65 -7.05
CA LEU A 63 -17.33 7.00 -7.04
C LEU A 63 -18.22 8.01 -7.78
N GLU A 64 -18.98 7.59 -8.78
CA GLU A 64 -19.94 8.45 -9.48
C GLU A 64 -21.12 8.92 -8.60
N ASP A 65 -21.52 8.11 -7.61
CA ASP A 65 -22.52 8.51 -6.63
C ASP A 65 -21.96 9.64 -5.74
N LEU A 66 -20.70 9.54 -5.32
CA LEU A 66 -20.01 10.59 -4.56
C LEU A 66 -19.84 11.87 -5.40
N GLU A 67 -19.43 11.74 -6.67
CA GLU A 67 -19.36 12.87 -7.59
C GLU A 67 -20.69 13.62 -7.66
N ALA A 68 -21.81 12.89 -7.80
CA ALA A 68 -23.14 13.47 -7.87
C ALA A 68 -23.54 14.20 -6.58
N VAL A 69 -23.21 13.67 -5.41
CA VAL A 69 -23.41 14.34 -4.11
C VAL A 69 -22.59 15.61 -4.03
N LEU A 70 -21.28 15.54 -4.33
CA LEU A 70 -20.37 16.69 -4.30
C LEU A 70 -20.81 17.81 -5.25
N MET A 71 -21.33 17.49 -6.44
CA MET A 71 -21.83 18.49 -7.40
C MET A 71 -22.98 19.32 -6.83
N ASN A 72 -23.79 18.74 -5.93
CA ASN A 72 -24.96 19.40 -5.33
C ASN A 72 -24.66 20.01 -3.96
N MET A 73 -23.44 19.87 -3.44
CA MET A 73 -23.04 20.32 -2.12
C MET A 73 -22.25 21.63 -2.20
N GLU A 74 -22.59 22.58 -1.33
CA GLU A 74 -21.85 23.85 -1.24
C GLU A 74 -20.37 23.56 -0.90
N GLY A 75 -19.44 24.11 -1.70
CA GLY A 75 -18.00 23.85 -1.61
C GLY A 75 -17.53 22.52 -2.23
N GLY A 76 -18.44 21.67 -2.73
CA GLY A 76 -18.11 20.36 -3.28
C GLY A 76 -17.73 20.34 -4.76
N ARG A 77 -18.21 21.32 -5.54
CA ARG A 77 -18.12 21.32 -7.02
C ARG A 77 -16.68 21.17 -7.54
N GLY A 78 -15.72 21.89 -6.97
CA GLY A 78 -14.31 21.80 -7.38
C GLY A 78 -13.71 20.40 -7.16
N MET A 79 -14.14 19.68 -6.10
CA MET A 79 -13.75 18.30 -5.88
C MET A 79 -14.44 17.34 -6.88
N ALA A 80 -15.73 17.55 -7.18
CA ALA A 80 -16.45 16.75 -8.17
C ALA A 80 -15.80 16.86 -9.56
N GLU A 81 -15.40 18.06 -9.99
CA GLU A 81 -14.69 18.28 -11.25
C GLU A 81 -13.33 17.57 -11.29
N ARG A 82 -12.58 17.55 -10.19
CA ARG A 82 -11.32 16.78 -10.07
C ARG A 82 -11.55 15.26 -10.03
N LEU A 83 -12.67 14.82 -9.45
CA LEU A 83 -13.04 13.40 -9.38
C LEU A 83 -13.46 12.84 -10.74
N TYR A 84 -13.88 13.68 -11.69
CA TYR A 84 -14.37 13.29 -13.01
C TYR A 84 -13.43 12.32 -13.75
N LYS A 85 -12.10 12.51 -13.66
CA LYS A 85 -11.14 11.62 -14.32
C LYS A 85 -11.24 10.17 -13.84
N PHE A 86 -11.72 9.94 -12.62
CA PHE A 86 -11.85 8.64 -11.98
C PHE A 86 -13.28 8.05 -12.10
N THR A 87 -14.27 8.86 -12.42
CA THR A 87 -15.68 8.44 -12.50
C THR A 87 -16.16 8.24 -13.95
N LYS A 88 -15.78 9.15 -14.85
CA LYS A 88 -16.21 9.17 -16.26
C LYS A 88 -15.07 9.37 -17.24
N GLY A 89 -13.90 9.83 -16.74
CA GLY A 89 -12.71 10.09 -17.54
C GLY A 89 -11.81 8.87 -17.73
N THR A 90 -10.54 9.13 -17.98
CA THR A 90 -9.52 8.14 -18.40
C THR A 90 -9.40 6.95 -17.42
N TYR A 91 -9.56 7.20 -16.12
CA TYR A 91 -9.35 6.17 -15.08
C TYR A 91 -10.63 5.49 -14.59
N ALA A 92 -11.80 5.88 -15.11
CA ALA A 92 -13.10 5.34 -14.70
C ALA A 92 -13.18 3.80 -14.81
N GLY A 93 -12.55 3.24 -15.84
CA GLY A 93 -12.53 1.79 -16.05
C GLY A 93 -11.87 0.99 -14.92
N PHE A 94 -10.95 1.63 -14.21
CA PHE A 94 -10.23 1.02 -13.08
C PHE A 94 -10.91 1.33 -11.73
N THR A 95 -11.43 2.55 -11.55
CA THR A 95 -11.85 3.05 -10.22
C THR A 95 -13.35 3.06 -9.99
N ASN A 96 -14.17 3.16 -11.05
CA ASN A 96 -15.63 3.32 -10.94
C ASN A 96 -16.38 2.04 -11.34
N ARG A 97 -16.07 0.92 -10.67
CA ARG A 97 -16.71 -0.38 -10.89
C ARG A 97 -16.83 -1.17 -9.60
N PRO A 98 -17.82 -2.09 -9.49
CA PRO A 98 -17.86 -3.05 -8.41
C PRO A 98 -16.59 -3.91 -8.37
N THR A 99 -16.15 -4.28 -7.17
CA THR A 99 -14.98 -5.16 -6.98
C THR A 99 -15.24 -6.53 -7.63
N ASN A 100 -14.35 -6.96 -8.50
CA ASN A 100 -14.41 -8.22 -9.23
C ASN A 100 -13.22 -9.16 -8.92
N VAL A 101 -12.49 -8.92 -7.84
CA VAL A 101 -11.28 -9.66 -7.48
C VAL A 101 -11.65 -10.90 -6.67
N ASP A 102 -11.14 -12.07 -7.11
CA ASP A 102 -11.26 -13.34 -6.38
C ASP A 102 -9.99 -13.64 -5.58
N LEU A 103 -10.10 -13.68 -4.26
CA LEU A 103 -8.99 -13.97 -3.34
C LEU A 103 -9.06 -15.35 -2.68
N ARG A 104 -9.71 -16.34 -3.31
CA ARG A 104 -9.80 -17.72 -2.77
C ARG A 104 -8.51 -18.51 -2.91
N ASN A 105 -7.58 -18.07 -3.75
CA ASN A 105 -6.31 -18.75 -3.95
C ASN A 105 -5.35 -18.55 -2.77
N ARG A 106 -4.46 -19.54 -2.56
CA ARG A 106 -3.43 -19.46 -1.52
C ARG A 106 -2.34 -18.42 -1.83
N MET A 107 -2.04 -18.24 -3.10
CA MET A 107 -1.09 -17.24 -3.61
C MET A 107 -1.84 -16.31 -4.55
N ILE A 108 -1.76 -15.01 -4.29
CA ILE A 108 -2.43 -13.98 -5.05
C ILE A 108 -1.40 -12.90 -5.34
N VAL A 109 -1.31 -12.50 -6.59
CA VAL A 109 -0.41 -11.46 -7.06
C VAL A 109 -1.21 -10.36 -7.73
N PHE A 110 -1.04 -9.13 -7.26
CA PHE A 110 -1.56 -7.93 -7.91
C PHE A 110 -0.44 -7.30 -8.71
N SER A 111 -0.45 -7.49 -10.04
CA SER A 111 0.52 -6.84 -10.91
C SER A 111 0.11 -5.39 -11.18
N MET A 112 1.04 -4.47 -10.95
CA MET A 112 0.88 -3.05 -11.25
C MET A 112 1.89 -2.59 -12.31
N ARG A 113 2.51 -3.53 -13.01
CA ARG A 113 3.58 -3.25 -13.98
C ARG A 113 3.13 -2.29 -15.07
N ASP A 114 1.93 -2.52 -15.60
CA ASP A 114 1.39 -1.79 -16.75
C ASP A 114 0.55 -0.57 -16.34
N LEU A 115 0.46 -0.28 -15.02
CA LEU A 115 -0.21 0.93 -14.54
C LEU A 115 0.68 2.15 -14.72
N GLU A 116 0.06 3.25 -15.16
CA GLU A 116 0.68 4.56 -15.22
C GLU A 116 1.20 4.97 -13.84
N GLU A 117 2.32 5.70 -13.81
CA GLU A 117 2.99 6.08 -12.56
C GLU A 117 2.06 6.87 -11.62
N GLU A 118 1.19 7.71 -12.16
CA GLU A 118 0.20 8.47 -11.40
C GLU A 118 -0.83 7.58 -10.68
N LEU A 119 -1.21 6.45 -11.28
CA LEU A 119 -2.19 5.53 -10.71
C LEU A 119 -1.61 4.54 -9.70
N ARG A 120 -0.30 4.30 -9.72
CA ARG A 120 0.34 3.28 -8.84
C ARG A 120 0.04 3.51 -7.36
N PRO A 121 0.22 4.71 -6.77
CA PRO A 121 -0.05 4.91 -5.35
C PRO A 121 -1.54 4.72 -5.01
N ILE A 122 -2.44 5.11 -5.91
CA ILE A 122 -3.89 4.93 -5.76
C ILE A 122 -4.23 3.43 -5.79
N ALA A 123 -3.72 2.71 -6.77
CA ALA A 123 -3.93 1.26 -6.90
C ALA A 123 -3.38 0.51 -5.69
N MET A 124 -2.15 0.82 -5.26
CA MET A 124 -1.56 0.22 -4.05
C MET A 124 -2.43 0.47 -2.82
N TYR A 125 -2.92 1.68 -2.65
CA TYR A 125 -3.79 2.02 -1.52
C TYR A 125 -5.09 1.23 -1.56
N ILE A 126 -5.77 1.16 -2.71
CA ILE A 126 -7.02 0.39 -2.89
C ILE A 126 -6.78 -1.10 -2.57
N ILE A 127 -5.75 -1.69 -3.16
CA ILE A 127 -5.42 -3.12 -3.00
C ILE A 127 -5.09 -3.41 -1.55
N LEU A 128 -4.22 -2.63 -0.92
CA LEU A 128 -3.82 -2.85 0.47
C LEU A 128 -4.97 -2.67 1.44
N ASN A 129 -5.84 -1.67 1.22
CA ASN A 129 -7.04 -1.47 2.04
C ASN A 129 -8.02 -2.64 1.90
N PHE A 130 -8.22 -3.13 0.67
CA PHE A 130 -9.05 -4.30 0.39
C PHE A 130 -8.51 -5.56 1.08
N ILE A 131 -7.22 -5.84 0.94
CA ILE A 131 -6.54 -6.97 1.61
C ILE A 131 -6.63 -6.81 3.13
N TRP A 132 -6.43 -5.60 3.66
CA TRP A 132 -6.51 -5.34 5.09
C TRP A 132 -7.89 -5.64 5.68
N ASN A 133 -8.96 -5.27 4.98
CA ASN A 133 -10.33 -5.58 5.40
C ASN A 133 -10.58 -7.11 5.43
N LEU A 134 -10.08 -7.85 4.45
CA LEU A 134 -10.16 -9.31 4.43
C LEU A 134 -9.37 -9.96 5.58
N ILE A 135 -8.19 -9.42 5.89
CA ILE A 135 -7.36 -9.93 7.00
C ILE A 135 -8.07 -9.73 8.34
N ARG A 136 -8.76 -8.60 8.52
CA ARG A 136 -9.53 -8.31 9.74
C ARG A 136 -10.77 -9.21 9.87
N ALA A 137 -11.40 -9.55 8.76
CA ALA A 137 -12.57 -10.41 8.75
C ALA A 137 -12.26 -11.87 9.13
N GLU A 138 -11.05 -12.36 8.85
CA GLU A 138 -10.68 -13.73 9.08
C GLU A 138 -9.25 -13.87 9.63
N PHE A 139 -9.12 -14.39 10.84
CA PHE A 139 -7.83 -14.60 11.52
C PHE A 139 -7.12 -15.85 10.96
N LYS A 140 -6.30 -15.67 9.94
CA LYS A 140 -5.42 -16.69 9.35
C LYS A 140 -3.98 -16.22 9.32
N LYS A 141 -3.02 -17.13 9.39
CA LYS A 141 -1.61 -16.82 9.14
C LYS A 141 -1.43 -16.46 7.67
N ARG A 142 -0.94 -15.26 7.39
CA ARG A 142 -0.70 -14.73 6.04
C ARG A 142 0.64 -14.03 5.97
N ILE A 143 1.20 -14.00 4.79
CA ILE A 143 2.36 -13.16 4.45
C ILE A 143 1.92 -12.23 3.33
N MET A 144 2.17 -10.96 3.49
CA MET A 144 1.97 -9.94 2.47
C MET A 144 3.32 -9.34 2.08
N VAL A 145 3.61 -9.36 0.80
CA VAL A 145 4.82 -8.75 0.22
C VAL A 145 4.39 -7.53 -0.56
N ILE A 146 5.00 -6.39 -0.26
CA ILE A 146 4.76 -5.11 -0.91
C ILE A 146 6.05 -4.70 -1.59
N ASP A 147 6.11 -4.89 -2.90
CA ASP A 147 7.22 -4.44 -3.72
C ASP A 147 7.09 -2.95 -4.02
N GLU A 148 8.22 -2.27 -4.28
CA GLU A 148 8.31 -0.83 -4.51
C GLU A 148 7.58 0.00 -3.43
N ALA A 149 7.71 -0.41 -2.16
CA ALA A 149 7.00 0.20 -1.03
C ALA A 149 7.28 1.71 -0.88
N TRP A 150 8.39 2.23 -1.44
CA TRP A 150 8.72 3.65 -1.48
C TRP A 150 7.65 4.49 -2.20
N VAL A 151 6.92 3.90 -3.15
CA VAL A 151 5.80 4.59 -3.84
C VAL A 151 4.75 5.07 -2.84
N MET A 152 4.49 4.27 -1.80
CA MET A 152 3.55 4.63 -0.72
C MET A 152 4.08 5.78 0.15
N MET A 153 5.40 5.97 0.21
CA MET A 153 6.03 7.00 1.04
C MET A 153 5.96 8.40 0.42
N LYS A 154 5.68 8.51 -0.88
CA LYS A 154 5.54 9.82 -1.57
C LYS A 154 4.40 10.69 -1.02
N TYR A 155 3.36 10.07 -0.48
CA TYR A 155 2.16 10.77 -0.02
C TYR A 155 1.89 10.47 1.46
N PRO A 156 1.65 11.49 2.30
CA PRO A 156 1.46 11.31 3.75
C PRO A 156 0.36 10.30 4.11
N ASP A 157 -0.78 10.34 3.42
CA ASP A 157 -1.92 9.47 3.72
C ASP A 157 -1.60 8.00 3.42
N SER A 158 -0.97 7.69 2.28
CA SER A 158 -0.57 6.33 1.95
C SER A 158 0.56 5.83 2.85
N ALA A 159 1.52 6.68 3.20
CA ALA A 159 2.59 6.35 4.13
C ALA A 159 2.05 6.05 5.55
N SER A 160 1.12 6.88 6.03
CA SER A 160 0.43 6.68 7.31
C SER A 160 -0.37 5.38 7.33
N PHE A 161 -1.06 5.06 6.22
CA PHE A 161 -1.80 3.82 6.08
C PHE A 161 -0.87 2.60 6.16
N LEU A 162 0.23 2.58 5.39
CA LEU A 162 1.20 1.48 5.42
C LEU A 162 1.83 1.33 6.82
N PHE A 163 2.21 2.42 7.45
CA PHE A 163 2.73 2.41 8.81
C PHE A 163 1.71 1.82 9.80
N GLY A 164 0.45 2.27 9.73
CA GLY A 164 -0.63 1.75 10.56
C GLY A 164 -0.88 0.25 10.37
N LEU A 165 -0.73 -0.25 9.14
CA LEU A 165 -0.82 -1.66 8.81
C LEU A 165 0.35 -2.44 9.42
N VAL A 166 1.60 -2.02 9.20
CA VAL A 166 2.80 -2.65 9.77
C VAL A 166 2.75 -2.70 11.30
N LYS A 167 2.30 -1.62 11.95
CA LYS A 167 2.18 -1.55 13.41
C LYS A 167 1.15 -2.54 13.98
N ARG A 168 0.10 -2.86 13.23
CA ARG A 168 -1.03 -3.69 13.69
C ARG A 168 -0.98 -5.13 13.18
N CYS A 169 -0.23 -5.43 12.12
CA CYS A 169 -0.21 -6.70 11.40
C CYS A 169 -0.06 -7.93 12.33
N ARG A 170 0.81 -7.83 13.34
CA ARG A 170 1.08 -8.91 14.31
C ARG A 170 -0.20 -9.39 15.03
N LYS A 171 -1.13 -8.48 15.33
CA LYS A 171 -2.40 -8.82 16.01
C LYS A 171 -3.33 -9.67 15.14
N TYR A 172 -3.10 -9.68 13.83
CA TYR A 172 -3.92 -10.36 12.84
C TYR A 172 -3.18 -11.53 12.17
N TYR A 173 -2.10 -12.05 12.81
CA TYR A 173 -1.26 -13.12 12.26
C TYR A 173 -0.71 -12.83 10.86
N LEU A 174 -0.50 -11.56 10.54
CA LEU A 174 0.04 -11.11 9.28
C LEU A 174 1.54 -10.81 9.39
N GLY A 175 2.37 -11.47 8.58
CA GLY A 175 3.73 -11.04 8.28
C GLY A 175 3.69 -10.02 7.14
N VAL A 176 4.38 -8.90 7.30
CA VAL A 176 4.52 -7.88 6.24
C VAL A 176 5.98 -7.78 5.85
N THR A 177 6.24 -7.91 4.56
CA THR A 177 7.54 -7.67 3.94
C THR A 177 7.40 -6.47 3.01
N THR A 178 8.19 -5.43 3.26
CA THR A 178 8.32 -4.28 2.36
C THR A 178 9.63 -4.39 1.61
N ILE A 179 9.59 -4.22 0.29
CA ILE A 179 10.76 -4.22 -0.58
C ILE A 179 10.89 -2.84 -1.20
N THR A 180 12.09 -2.30 -1.23
CA THR A 180 12.35 -1.00 -1.86
C THR A 180 13.74 -0.98 -2.48
N GLN A 181 13.86 -0.39 -3.65
CA GLN A 181 15.13 -0.06 -4.29
C GLN A 181 15.59 1.34 -3.90
N ASN A 182 14.67 2.23 -3.57
CA ASN A 182 14.94 3.61 -3.19
C ASN A 182 14.84 3.78 -1.67
N VAL A 183 15.96 3.55 -0.99
CA VAL A 183 16.04 3.64 0.47
C VAL A 183 15.92 5.10 0.94
N GLU A 184 16.42 6.05 0.16
CA GLU A 184 16.40 7.47 0.51
C GLU A 184 14.99 8.02 0.55
N ASP A 185 14.18 7.78 -0.49
CA ASP A 185 12.78 8.19 -0.52
C ASP A 185 11.99 7.53 0.61
N PHE A 186 12.31 6.27 0.93
CA PHE A 186 11.66 5.58 2.02
C PHE A 186 12.00 6.22 3.39
N LEU A 187 13.26 6.58 3.61
CA LEU A 187 13.75 7.18 4.87
C LEU A 187 13.36 8.65 5.04
N ASN A 188 13.17 9.39 3.95
CA ASN A 188 12.72 10.77 3.98
C ASN A 188 11.29 10.93 4.48
N SER A 189 10.47 9.87 4.40
CA SER A 189 9.16 9.85 5.01
C SER A 189 9.26 9.72 6.54
N PRO A 190 8.48 10.50 7.32
CA PRO A 190 8.43 10.34 8.77
C PRO A 190 7.97 8.95 9.23
N TYR A 191 7.35 8.19 8.33
CA TYR A 191 6.87 6.82 8.55
C TYR A 191 7.90 5.74 8.18
N GLY A 192 8.86 6.03 7.31
CA GLY A 192 9.82 5.05 6.80
C GLY A 192 10.74 4.51 7.90
N LYS A 193 11.39 5.39 8.66
CA LYS A 193 12.25 4.96 9.77
C LYS A 193 11.52 4.12 10.82
N PRO A 194 10.31 4.48 11.30
CA PRO A 194 9.52 3.63 12.18
C PRO A 194 9.16 2.25 11.57
N ILE A 195 8.93 2.14 10.27
CA ILE A 195 8.68 0.86 9.62
C ILE A 195 9.94 -0.02 9.69
N ILE A 196 11.11 0.53 9.37
CA ILE A 196 12.40 -0.17 9.46
C ILE A 196 12.64 -0.66 10.88
N THR A 197 12.51 0.20 11.88
CA THR A 197 12.76 -0.16 13.28
C THR A 197 11.78 -1.20 13.84
N ASN A 198 10.58 -1.31 13.27
CA ASN A 198 9.62 -2.35 13.63
C ASN A 198 9.82 -3.67 12.85
N SER A 199 10.71 -3.68 11.86
CA SER A 199 11.04 -4.89 11.08
C SER A 199 12.05 -5.75 11.83
N SER A 200 11.62 -6.92 12.28
CA SER A 200 12.47 -7.85 13.03
C SER A 200 13.54 -8.52 12.16
N LEU A 201 13.27 -8.65 10.87
CA LEU A 201 14.18 -9.18 9.86
C LEU A 201 14.40 -8.11 8.81
N GLN A 202 15.66 -7.88 8.42
CA GLN A 202 16.01 -6.91 7.40
C GLN A 202 17.07 -7.51 6.50
N LEU A 203 16.97 -7.24 5.20
CA LEU A 203 17.91 -7.70 4.20
C LEU A 203 18.40 -6.51 3.39
N LEU A 204 19.68 -6.25 3.44
CA LEU A 204 20.36 -5.27 2.61
C LEU A 204 21.17 -6.01 1.55
N LEU A 205 20.77 -5.82 0.30
CA LEU A 205 21.53 -6.28 -0.88
C LEU A 205 22.48 -5.18 -1.33
N LYS A 206 23.12 -5.34 -2.51
CA LYS A 206 24.02 -4.35 -3.10
C LYS A 206 23.43 -2.94 -3.05
N GLN A 207 24.22 -1.97 -2.66
CA GLN A 207 23.84 -0.57 -2.53
C GLN A 207 24.66 0.34 -3.43
N ALA A 208 24.05 1.45 -3.85
CA ALA A 208 24.73 2.48 -4.60
C ALA A 208 25.63 3.33 -3.66
N PRO A 209 26.81 3.78 -4.12
CA PRO A 209 27.69 4.65 -3.31
C PRO A 209 26.97 5.91 -2.79
N ALA A 210 26.09 6.50 -3.58
CA ALA A 210 25.36 7.73 -3.23
C ALA A 210 24.48 7.56 -1.98
N SER A 211 23.88 6.38 -1.78
CA SER A 211 22.99 6.08 -0.66
C SER A 211 23.72 5.48 0.56
N MET A 212 25.01 5.17 0.44
CA MET A 212 25.74 4.39 1.46
C MET A 212 25.79 5.11 2.81
N GLU A 213 25.99 6.42 2.86
CA GLU A 213 26.08 7.15 4.13
C GLU A 213 24.78 7.10 4.93
N ILE A 214 23.64 7.30 4.28
CA ILE A 214 22.34 7.24 4.95
C ILE A 214 22.00 5.83 5.41
N ILE A 215 22.35 4.81 4.61
CA ILE A 215 22.15 3.40 4.95
C ILE A 215 23.06 3.01 6.12
N ALA A 216 24.33 3.35 6.07
CA ALA A 216 25.28 3.05 7.12
C ALA A 216 24.86 3.63 8.47
N LYS A 217 24.39 4.89 8.46
CA LYS A 217 23.86 5.55 9.67
C LYS A 217 22.56 4.92 10.17
N THR A 218 21.70 4.47 9.26
CA THR A 218 20.39 3.92 9.62
C THR A 218 20.51 2.52 10.23
N PHE A 219 21.41 1.71 9.69
CA PHE A 219 21.61 0.32 10.08
C PHE A 219 22.85 0.08 10.95
N ASP A 220 23.55 1.15 11.34
CA ASP A 220 24.77 1.13 12.18
C ASP A 220 25.84 0.20 11.61
N LEU A 221 26.18 0.40 10.32
CA LEU A 221 27.12 -0.46 9.61
C LEU A 221 28.57 -0.08 9.91
N SER A 222 29.41 -1.09 10.11
CA SER A 222 30.88 -0.96 10.14
C SER A 222 31.45 -0.68 8.75
N GLU A 223 32.70 -0.20 8.67
CA GLU A 223 33.36 0.05 7.38
C GLU A 223 33.51 -1.23 6.53
N ALA A 224 33.73 -2.38 7.18
CA ALA A 224 33.78 -3.66 6.45
C ALA A 224 32.44 -4.03 5.82
N GLU A 225 31.31 -3.76 6.49
CA GLU A 225 29.96 -4.03 5.97
C GLU A 225 29.58 -3.06 4.86
N LYS A 226 30.00 -1.80 4.95
CA LYS A 226 29.84 -0.84 3.84
C LYS A 226 30.55 -1.34 2.59
N SER A 227 31.83 -1.74 2.71
CA SER A 227 32.59 -2.27 1.59
C SER A 227 31.92 -3.51 0.99
N LEU A 228 31.46 -4.43 1.85
CA LEU A 228 30.72 -5.62 1.42
C LEU A 228 29.50 -5.25 0.58
N LEU A 229 28.67 -4.31 1.04
CA LEU A 229 27.44 -3.91 0.32
C LEU A 229 27.73 -3.17 -0.99
N LEU A 230 28.83 -2.41 -1.07
CA LEU A 230 29.24 -1.74 -2.31
C LEU A 230 29.75 -2.72 -3.36
N GLU A 231 30.48 -3.76 -2.93
CA GLU A 231 31.13 -4.75 -3.80
C GLU A 231 30.26 -6.01 -4.03
N ALA A 232 29.12 -6.13 -3.33
CA ALA A 232 28.25 -7.30 -3.38
C ALA A 232 27.84 -7.67 -4.81
N ASN A 233 27.84 -8.96 -5.10
CA ASN A 233 27.27 -9.53 -6.31
C ASN A 233 25.77 -9.76 -6.16
N VAL A 234 25.12 -10.22 -7.23
CA VAL A 234 23.70 -10.61 -7.21
C VAL A 234 23.49 -11.71 -6.16
N GLY A 235 22.53 -11.50 -5.27
CA GLY A 235 22.21 -12.40 -4.17
C GLY A 235 23.07 -12.27 -2.93
N GLU A 236 24.12 -11.42 -2.94
CA GLU A 236 24.96 -11.16 -1.77
C GLU A 236 24.48 -9.93 -1.00
N GLY A 237 24.65 -9.96 0.33
CA GLY A 237 24.25 -8.85 1.18
C GLY A 237 24.39 -9.15 2.66
N LEU A 238 23.70 -8.33 3.46
CA LEU A 238 23.65 -8.44 4.91
C LEU A 238 22.22 -8.78 5.36
N PHE A 239 22.10 -9.81 6.17
CA PHE A 239 20.85 -10.20 6.80
C PHE A 239 20.87 -9.88 8.28
N PHE A 240 19.86 -9.16 8.74
CA PHE A 240 19.67 -8.76 10.13
C PHE A 240 18.51 -9.54 10.75
N ALA A 241 18.74 -10.07 11.94
CA ALA A 241 17.74 -10.70 12.79
C ALA A 241 17.83 -10.09 14.20
N GLY A 242 17.01 -9.08 14.44
CA GLY A 242 17.13 -8.24 15.64
C GLY A 242 18.48 -7.49 15.66
N LEU A 243 19.27 -7.69 16.72
CA LEU A 243 20.60 -7.05 16.87
C LEU A 243 21.74 -7.82 16.20
N LYS A 244 21.47 -9.01 15.67
CA LYS A 244 22.49 -9.83 15.01
C LYS A 244 22.40 -9.68 13.52
N HIS A 245 23.55 -9.57 12.86
CA HIS A 245 23.61 -9.52 11.41
C HIS A 245 24.74 -10.40 10.88
N VAL A 246 24.60 -10.86 9.66
CA VAL A 246 25.53 -11.78 9.01
C VAL A 246 25.54 -11.52 7.51
N ALA A 247 26.73 -11.65 6.92
CA ALA A 247 26.86 -11.66 5.46
C ALA A 247 26.24 -12.95 4.90
N ILE A 248 25.46 -12.81 3.82
CA ILE A 248 24.79 -13.92 3.16
C ILE A 248 25.07 -13.90 1.66
N SER A 249 24.99 -15.10 1.05
CA SER A 249 24.95 -15.28 -0.41
C SER A 249 23.80 -16.21 -0.72
N ILE A 250 22.78 -15.69 -1.38
CA ILE A 250 21.57 -16.42 -1.80
C ILE A 250 21.81 -16.93 -3.20
N LYS A 251 21.68 -18.24 -3.40
CA LYS A 251 21.79 -18.88 -4.72
C LYS A 251 20.52 -19.63 -5.03
N ALA A 252 19.84 -19.22 -6.09
CA ALA A 252 18.69 -19.95 -6.61
C ALA A 252 19.16 -21.31 -7.18
N SER A 253 18.38 -22.36 -6.98
CA SER A 253 18.55 -23.60 -7.72
C SER A 253 18.21 -23.40 -9.19
N TYR A 254 18.61 -24.33 -10.05
CA TYR A 254 18.29 -24.27 -11.48
C TYR A 254 16.77 -24.12 -11.73
N PHE A 255 15.96 -24.88 -11.02
CA PHE A 255 14.49 -24.82 -11.16
C PHE A 255 13.90 -23.51 -10.65
N GLU A 256 14.41 -22.98 -9.55
CA GLU A 256 13.99 -21.67 -9.06
C GLU A 256 14.36 -20.57 -10.03
N ASN A 257 15.57 -20.61 -10.59
CA ASN A 257 16.01 -19.61 -11.56
C ASN A 257 15.09 -19.58 -12.78
N GLN A 258 14.67 -20.72 -13.31
CA GLN A 258 13.72 -20.78 -14.43
C GLN A 258 12.37 -20.08 -14.14
N ILE A 259 11.97 -20.02 -12.88
CA ILE A 259 10.70 -19.40 -12.47
C ILE A 259 10.86 -17.90 -12.18
N ILE A 260 12.01 -17.51 -11.59
CA ILE A 260 12.22 -16.15 -11.06
C ILE A 260 13.06 -15.26 -11.96
N THR A 261 13.70 -15.81 -12.99
CA THR A 261 14.56 -15.02 -13.88
C THR A 261 13.80 -13.88 -14.55
N THR A 262 14.43 -12.72 -14.61
CA THR A 262 13.99 -11.56 -15.39
C THR A 262 14.94 -11.24 -16.54
N ASN A 263 15.94 -12.11 -16.77
CA ASN A 263 16.86 -11.96 -17.90
C ASN A 263 16.12 -12.20 -19.21
N PRO A 264 16.06 -11.23 -20.14
CA PRO A 264 15.35 -11.38 -21.40
C PRO A 264 15.88 -12.55 -22.25
N GLU A 265 17.18 -12.83 -22.23
CA GLU A 265 17.80 -13.94 -22.98
C GLU A 265 17.31 -15.30 -22.46
N GLU A 266 17.23 -15.47 -21.14
CA GLU A 266 16.72 -16.69 -20.53
C GLU A 266 15.20 -16.87 -20.74
N LEU A 267 14.44 -15.75 -20.78
CA LEU A 267 12.99 -15.77 -21.01
C LEU A 267 12.64 -16.09 -22.47
N LEU A 268 13.48 -15.71 -23.42
CA LEU A 268 13.28 -15.97 -24.84
C LEU A 268 13.81 -17.34 -25.29
N GLY A 269 14.52 -18.05 -24.41
CA GLY A 269 15.06 -19.39 -24.69
C GLY A 269 16.21 -19.37 -25.67
N GLU A 270 16.96 -18.25 -25.75
CA GLU A 270 18.19 -18.09 -26.50
C GLU A 270 19.43 -18.51 -25.72
#